data_99cf69dc8c3ecebff3547374848f3dec
#
_entry.id   99cf69dc8c3ecebff3547374848f3dec
#
_cell.length_a   1.000
_cell.length_b   1.000
_cell.length_c   1.000
_cell.angle_alpha   90.00
_cell.angle_beta   90.00
_cell.angle_gamma   90.00
#
_symmetry.space_group_name_H-M   'P 1'
#
loop_
_entity.id
_entity.type
_entity.pdbx_description
1 polymer ?
#
loop_
_entity_poly.entity_id
_entity_poly.type
_entity_poly.pdbx_seq_one_letter_code
_entity_poly.pdbx_strand_id
1 'polypeptide(L)'
;MSSLQKDFTHPWKIVLDTRKISGIIKSKKGREQMKITREQIRPELRLTGTVIRRVMPTFTEKQLVGANKMHRFFSEGRSFSFKINSEQIYIDRPDGTKLRLCVYTPKNKPASCVGLLWMHGGGYALGLPEQDIRFIENFIAAADCTVIAPDYRKSVDAPYPAALEDCYAALLWMRDNCKKYGIRSDQLFVGGDSAGGGLAAALSLYARDKGEVSIAFQMPLYPMIDDRMITESSQDNDAPVWNSKSNLLSWQLYLGELYGSDNVPEYAAPARAKDYTDLPPTLTYVGGIEPFRDETIEFVNRLKASGVKVSFKLFKGCYHGFDIMSPNSKVGKAATEFLIRGFKFAVENFRRKQP
;
A
#
# COMPACT_ATOMS: atom_id res chain seq x y z
N MET A 1 7.79 38.74 0.82
CA MET A 1 8.07 37.79 1.91
C MET A 1 6.89 37.79 2.85
N SER A 2 6.14 36.76 2.95
CA SER A 2 5.00 36.49 3.85
C SER A 2 3.74 36.12 3.11
N SER A 3 3.37 34.89 3.06
CA SER A 3 2.01 34.32 3.11
C SER A 3 1.94 32.82 2.79
N LEU A 4 3.08 32.18 2.58
CA LEU A 4 3.12 30.74 2.23
C LEU A 4 3.56 29.79 3.37
N GLN A 5 3.72 30.31 4.59
CA GLN A 5 4.32 29.53 5.70
C GLN A 5 3.35 29.12 6.81
N LYS A 6 2.03 29.38 6.70
CA LYS A 6 1.10 29.15 7.82
C LYS A 6 0.08 28.00 7.68
N ASP A 7 0.09 27.21 6.58
CA ASP A 7 -0.97 26.18 6.36
C ASP A 7 -0.54 24.72 6.61
N PHE A 8 0.61 24.49 7.26
CA PHE A 8 1.13 23.13 7.48
C PHE A 8 0.78 22.49 8.83
N THR A 9 -0.05 23.12 9.66
CA THR A 9 -0.32 22.66 11.03
C THR A 9 -1.42 21.59 11.17
N HIS A 10 -2.21 21.31 10.13
CA HIS A 10 -3.26 20.28 10.16
C HIS A 10 -3.11 19.32 8.98
N PRO A 11 -2.70 18.05 9.18
CA PRO A 11 -2.50 17.08 8.09
C PRO A 11 -3.80 16.74 7.32
N TRP A 12 -4.95 17.12 7.84
CA TRP A 12 -6.29 16.87 7.28
C TRP A 12 -6.99 18.12 6.73
N LYS A 13 -6.31 19.29 6.69
CA LYS A 13 -6.81 20.44 5.93
C LYS A 13 -6.43 20.26 4.45
N ILE A 14 -7.45 20.12 3.62
CA ILE A 14 -7.37 19.92 2.19
C ILE A 14 -6.96 21.24 1.53
N VAL A 15 -5.79 21.28 0.90
CA VAL A 15 -5.48 22.28 -0.12
C VAL A 15 -5.44 21.56 -1.47
N LEU A 16 -6.60 21.41 -2.08
CA LEU A 16 -6.72 21.07 -3.50
C LEU A 16 -7.40 22.25 -4.19
N ASP A 17 -6.67 22.94 -5.05
CA ASP A 17 -7.25 23.83 -6.04
C ASP A 17 -7.88 22.95 -7.14
N THR A 18 -9.15 22.58 -6.93
CA THR A 18 -9.93 21.73 -7.83
C THR A 18 -10.13 22.38 -9.22
N ARG A 19 -9.85 23.66 -9.39
CA ARG A 19 -10.01 24.37 -10.66
C ARG A 19 -8.89 24.11 -11.66
N LYS A 20 -7.74 23.56 -11.23
CA LYS A 20 -6.64 23.19 -12.14
C LYS A 20 -6.65 21.73 -12.59
N ILE A 21 -7.52 20.89 -12.02
CA ILE A 21 -7.61 19.47 -12.38
C ILE A 21 -8.58 19.25 -13.56
N SER A 22 -9.57 20.12 -13.74
CA SER A 22 -10.54 20.02 -14.85
C SER A 22 -9.96 20.32 -16.24
N GLY A 23 -8.74 20.83 -16.34
CA GLY A 23 -8.05 21.11 -17.61
C GLY A 23 -7.32 19.93 -18.24
N ILE A 24 -7.22 18.79 -17.56
CA ILE A 24 -6.43 17.63 -18.02
C ILE A 24 -7.32 16.60 -18.76
N ILE A 25 -8.64 16.70 -18.66
CA ILE A 25 -9.57 15.73 -19.26
C ILE A 25 -10.16 16.23 -20.58
N LYS A 26 -9.37 16.72 -21.51
CA LYS A 26 -9.85 16.88 -22.91
C LYS A 26 -8.67 16.87 -23.90
N SER A 27 -8.36 15.68 -24.43
CA SER A 27 -7.97 15.58 -25.85
C SER A 27 -7.96 14.12 -26.31
N LYS A 28 -9.00 13.73 -27.01
CA LYS A 28 -8.96 12.59 -27.93
C LYS A 28 -8.19 13.04 -29.17
N LYS A 29 -6.87 12.82 -29.21
CA LYS A 29 -6.07 12.80 -30.44
C LYS A 29 -4.84 11.94 -30.20
N GLY A 30 -4.64 10.89 -31.05
CA GLY A 30 -3.42 10.15 -31.24
C GLY A 30 -2.80 9.56 -29.97
N ARG A 31 -2.87 8.26 -29.76
CA ARG A 31 -2.16 7.57 -28.66
C ARG A 31 -0.66 7.78 -28.83
N GLU A 32 -0.09 8.84 -28.30
CA GLU A 32 1.34 8.92 -28.03
C GLU A 32 1.62 8.11 -26.77
N GLN A 33 2.52 7.14 -26.86
CA GLN A 33 3.02 6.37 -25.73
C GLN A 33 3.47 7.34 -24.64
N MET A 34 3.03 7.15 -23.39
CA MET A 34 3.49 7.95 -22.25
C MET A 34 4.90 7.49 -21.85
N LYS A 35 5.89 7.78 -22.72
CA LYS A 35 7.30 7.57 -22.37
C LYS A 35 7.71 8.61 -21.34
N ILE A 36 8.05 8.13 -20.15
CA ILE A 36 8.55 8.99 -19.09
C ILE A 36 9.97 9.43 -19.43
N THR A 37 10.13 10.72 -19.76
CA THR A 37 11.43 11.31 -20.06
C THR A 37 12.21 11.60 -18.78
N ARG A 38 13.54 11.74 -18.91
CA ARG A 38 14.40 12.08 -17.78
C ARG A 38 14.03 13.41 -17.12
N GLU A 39 13.54 14.36 -17.90
CA GLU A 39 13.15 15.71 -17.45
C GLU A 39 11.91 15.66 -16.56
N GLN A 40 10.98 14.74 -16.83
CA GLN A 40 9.78 14.51 -16.02
C GLN A 40 10.11 13.92 -14.64
N ILE A 41 11.27 13.22 -14.52
CA ILE A 41 11.74 12.67 -13.24
C ILE A 41 12.37 13.81 -12.42
N ARG A 42 11.98 13.92 -11.15
CA ARG A 42 12.61 14.86 -10.20
C ARG A 42 14.13 14.73 -10.24
N PRO A 43 14.88 15.86 -10.26
CA PRO A 43 16.34 15.85 -10.41
C PRO A 43 17.04 14.88 -9.44
N GLU A 44 16.63 14.86 -8.18
CA GLU A 44 17.20 14.03 -7.12
C GLU A 44 16.91 12.51 -7.26
N LEU A 45 15.96 12.13 -8.12
CA LEU A 45 15.59 10.74 -8.39
C LEU A 45 16.14 10.23 -9.74
N ARG A 46 16.70 11.10 -10.59
CA ARG A 46 17.12 10.76 -11.96
C ARG A 46 18.17 9.66 -12.01
N LEU A 47 19.19 9.76 -11.16
CA LEU A 47 20.27 8.77 -11.13
C LEU A 47 19.74 7.40 -10.74
N THR A 48 19.05 7.31 -9.61
CA THR A 48 18.44 6.05 -9.13
C THR A 48 17.47 5.48 -10.16
N GLY A 49 16.57 6.30 -10.73
CA GLY A 49 15.64 5.87 -11.76
C GLY A 49 16.32 5.35 -13.03
N THR A 50 17.44 5.96 -13.45
CA THR A 50 18.22 5.47 -14.60
C THR A 50 18.87 4.11 -14.32
N VAL A 51 19.44 3.94 -13.13
CA VAL A 51 20.04 2.65 -12.72
C VAL A 51 18.96 1.57 -12.65
N ILE A 52 17.84 1.85 -12.00
CA ILE A 52 16.72 0.90 -11.85
C ILE A 52 16.21 0.42 -13.21
N ARG A 53 15.98 1.31 -14.18
CA ARG A 53 15.57 0.92 -15.53
C ARG A 53 16.51 -0.07 -16.21
N ARG A 54 17.81 -0.05 -15.85
CA ARG A 54 18.83 -0.95 -16.44
C ARG A 54 18.92 -2.28 -15.71
N VAL A 55 18.74 -2.30 -14.40
CA VAL A 55 18.99 -3.48 -13.55
C VAL A 55 17.73 -4.23 -13.11
N MET A 56 16.56 -3.58 -13.19
CA MET A 56 15.28 -4.19 -12.88
C MET A 56 14.41 -4.27 -14.15
N PRO A 57 14.62 -5.30 -14.98
CA PRO A 57 13.76 -5.53 -16.14
C PRO A 57 12.35 -5.91 -15.71
N THR A 58 11.40 -5.82 -16.64
CA THR A 58 10.09 -6.46 -16.46
C THR A 58 10.28 -7.96 -16.31
N PHE A 59 9.88 -8.52 -15.18
CA PHE A 59 10.03 -9.94 -14.92
C PHE A 59 9.05 -10.78 -15.74
N THR A 60 9.47 -11.96 -16.12
CA THR A 60 8.58 -13.07 -16.52
C THR A 60 8.12 -13.81 -15.27
N GLU A 61 7.06 -14.60 -15.37
CA GLU A 61 6.57 -15.44 -14.26
C GLU A 61 7.68 -16.35 -13.68
N LYS A 62 8.46 -17.03 -14.53
CA LYS A 62 9.60 -17.85 -14.09
C LYS A 62 10.63 -17.08 -13.29
N GLN A 63 10.89 -15.83 -13.69
CA GLN A 63 11.82 -14.95 -12.96
C GLN A 63 11.25 -14.50 -11.62
N LEU A 64 9.94 -14.26 -11.52
CA LEU A 64 9.27 -13.97 -10.25
C LEU A 64 9.37 -15.14 -9.26
N VAL A 65 9.12 -16.38 -9.72
CA VAL A 65 9.30 -17.59 -8.91
C VAL A 65 10.75 -17.73 -8.43
N GLY A 66 11.73 -17.53 -9.31
CA GLY A 66 13.15 -17.57 -8.95
C GLY A 66 13.53 -16.48 -7.95
N ALA A 67 13.05 -15.25 -8.16
CA ALA A 67 13.28 -14.11 -7.28
C ALA A 67 12.68 -14.34 -5.89
N ASN A 68 11.48 -14.91 -5.79
CA ASN A 68 10.86 -15.27 -4.50
C ASN A 68 11.70 -16.31 -3.75
N LYS A 69 12.18 -17.36 -4.42
CA LYS A 69 13.05 -18.36 -3.79
C LYS A 69 14.33 -17.74 -3.25
N MET A 70 14.96 -16.90 -4.05
CA MET A 70 16.18 -16.17 -3.63
C MET A 70 15.89 -15.21 -2.47
N HIS A 71 14.80 -14.45 -2.54
CA HIS A 71 14.41 -13.52 -1.49
C HIS A 71 14.11 -14.26 -0.17
N ARG A 72 13.38 -15.39 -0.22
CA ARG A 72 13.16 -16.25 0.95
C ARG A 72 14.48 -16.73 1.54
N PHE A 73 15.38 -17.27 0.71
CA PHE A 73 16.67 -17.78 1.17
C PHE A 73 17.52 -16.74 1.92
N PHE A 74 17.51 -15.49 1.45
CA PHE A 74 18.32 -14.43 2.07
C PHE A 74 17.62 -13.65 3.19
N SER A 75 16.31 -13.60 3.23
CA SER A 75 15.58 -12.67 4.09
C SER A 75 14.58 -13.30 5.04
N GLU A 76 14.02 -14.48 4.72
CA GLU A 76 12.97 -15.09 5.53
C GLU A 76 13.43 -15.37 6.94
N GLY A 77 12.67 -14.89 7.92
CA GLY A 77 12.92 -15.08 9.34
C GLY A 77 14.09 -14.28 9.90
N ARG A 78 14.77 -13.48 9.10
CA ARG A 78 15.89 -12.65 9.53
C ARG A 78 15.39 -11.28 9.99
N SER A 79 15.65 -10.94 11.24
CA SER A 79 15.45 -9.56 11.68
C SER A 79 16.72 -8.76 11.37
N PHE A 80 16.58 -7.79 10.47
CA PHE A 80 17.66 -6.85 10.16
C PHE A 80 17.62 -5.61 11.06
N SER A 81 16.80 -5.64 12.13
CA SER A 81 16.63 -4.52 13.03
C SER A 81 17.02 -4.89 14.46
N PHE A 82 17.92 -4.08 15.05
CA PHE A 82 18.22 -4.11 16.47
C PHE A 82 17.34 -3.17 17.31
N LYS A 83 16.45 -2.39 16.67
CA LYS A 83 15.62 -1.35 17.31
C LYS A 83 14.31 -1.89 17.85
N ILE A 84 13.83 -2.99 17.31
CA ILE A 84 12.53 -3.59 17.62
C ILE A 84 12.69 -5.07 17.94
N ASN A 85 11.67 -5.67 18.57
CA ASN A 85 11.58 -7.11 18.70
C ASN A 85 10.81 -7.68 17.50
N SER A 86 11.13 -8.92 17.11
CA SER A 86 10.41 -9.65 16.08
C SER A 86 10.21 -11.10 16.50
N GLU A 87 9.03 -11.64 16.23
CA GLU A 87 8.71 -13.05 16.36
C GLU A 87 7.93 -13.55 15.16
N GLN A 88 7.97 -14.85 14.89
CA GLN A 88 7.20 -15.49 13.85
C GLN A 88 6.10 -16.36 14.48
N ILE A 89 4.86 -16.16 14.03
CA ILE A 89 3.70 -16.93 14.44
C ILE A 89 3.17 -17.64 13.21
N TYR A 90 2.73 -18.87 13.39
CA TYR A 90 2.12 -19.67 12.32
C TYR A 90 0.68 -19.97 12.70
N ILE A 91 -0.26 -19.57 11.86
CA ILE A 91 -1.69 -19.86 12.04
C ILE A 91 -2.17 -20.79 10.94
N ASP A 92 -3.19 -21.58 11.25
CA ASP A 92 -3.75 -22.55 10.31
C ASP A 92 -4.60 -21.85 9.26
N ARG A 93 -4.45 -22.26 8.00
CA ARG A 93 -5.39 -21.98 6.93
C ARG A 93 -6.46 -23.06 6.85
N PRO A 94 -7.63 -22.78 6.25
CA PRO A 94 -8.69 -23.79 6.07
C PRO A 94 -8.25 -25.04 5.28
N ASP A 95 -7.24 -24.91 4.42
CA ASP A 95 -6.67 -26.00 3.63
C ASP A 95 -5.62 -26.84 4.39
N GLY A 96 -5.40 -26.56 5.68
CA GLY A 96 -4.43 -27.25 6.54
C GLY A 96 -2.99 -26.75 6.40
N THR A 97 -2.71 -25.82 5.49
CA THR A 97 -1.40 -25.17 5.41
C THR A 97 -1.24 -24.10 6.50
N LYS A 98 -0.02 -23.55 6.64
CA LYS A 98 0.25 -22.52 7.64
C LYS A 98 0.46 -21.16 6.99
N LEU A 99 -0.16 -20.13 7.57
CA LEU A 99 0.15 -18.73 7.28
C LEU A 99 1.17 -18.23 8.31
N ARG A 100 2.31 -17.74 7.84
CA ARG A 100 3.32 -17.10 8.66
C ARG A 100 2.95 -15.63 8.89
N LEU A 101 2.96 -15.22 10.15
CA LEU A 101 2.80 -13.84 10.57
C LEU A 101 4.12 -13.38 11.22
N CYS A 102 4.69 -12.29 10.72
CA CYS A 102 5.80 -11.61 11.36
C CYS A 102 5.22 -10.54 12.30
N VAL A 103 5.45 -10.69 13.60
CA VAL A 103 4.98 -9.77 14.62
C VAL A 103 6.15 -8.93 15.12
N TYR A 104 6.02 -7.61 15.02
CA TYR A 104 7.03 -6.65 15.40
C TYR A 104 6.52 -5.78 16.55
N THR A 105 7.33 -5.62 17.59
CA THR A 105 6.96 -4.83 18.78
C THR A 105 8.10 -3.91 19.22
N PRO A 106 7.80 -2.80 19.94
CA PRO A 106 8.83 -2.01 20.58
C PRO A 106 9.68 -2.85 21.54
N LYS A 107 10.94 -2.46 21.75
CA LYS A 107 11.81 -3.10 22.76
C LYS A 107 11.19 -3.10 24.15
N ASN A 108 10.61 -1.96 24.53
CA ASN A 108 9.86 -1.83 25.77
C ASN A 108 8.38 -1.91 25.42
N LYS A 109 7.76 -3.04 25.72
CA LYS A 109 6.35 -3.27 25.37
C LYS A 109 5.46 -2.28 26.12
N PRO A 110 4.68 -1.43 25.44
CA PRO A 110 3.76 -0.51 26.09
C PRO A 110 2.57 -1.28 26.67
N ALA A 111 1.97 -0.75 27.75
CA ALA A 111 0.77 -1.32 28.34
C ALA A 111 -0.44 -1.27 27.39
N SER A 112 -0.44 -0.29 26.47
CA SER A 112 -1.52 -0.08 25.51
C SER A 112 -0.98 0.60 24.26
N CYS A 113 -1.23 -0.01 23.08
CA CYS A 113 -0.74 0.49 21.79
C CYS A 113 -1.77 0.29 20.67
N VAL A 114 -1.47 0.83 19.49
CA VAL A 114 -2.20 0.56 18.23
C VAL A 114 -1.75 -0.79 17.66
N GLY A 115 -2.66 -1.55 17.08
CA GLY A 115 -2.35 -2.68 16.20
C GLY A 115 -2.34 -2.23 14.75
N LEU A 116 -1.28 -2.52 14.02
CA LEU A 116 -1.16 -2.25 12.59
C LEU A 116 -0.93 -3.55 11.82
N LEU A 117 -1.87 -3.92 10.95
CA LEU A 117 -1.66 -4.96 9.96
C LEU A 117 -1.02 -4.31 8.72
N TRP A 118 0.20 -4.74 8.37
CA TRP A 118 0.96 -4.18 7.26
C TRP A 118 1.22 -5.21 6.17
N MET A 119 0.71 -4.98 4.97
CA MET A 119 0.88 -5.82 3.79
C MET A 119 1.97 -5.26 2.89
N HIS A 120 2.96 -6.10 2.55
CA HIS A 120 4.08 -5.70 1.71
C HIS A 120 3.70 -5.56 0.23
N GLY A 121 4.47 -4.75 -0.51
CA GLY A 121 4.37 -4.61 -1.96
C GLY A 121 4.95 -5.79 -2.74
N GLY A 122 4.94 -5.69 -4.07
CA GLY A 122 5.52 -6.68 -4.99
C GLY A 122 4.54 -7.20 -6.04
N GLY A 123 3.55 -6.41 -6.46
CA GLY A 123 2.61 -6.75 -7.54
C GLY A 123 1.79 -8.01 -7.27
N TYR A 124 1.48 -8.32 -6.00
CA TYR A 124 0.86 -9.57 -5.53
C TYR A 124 1.70 -10.84 -5.80
N ALA A 125 2.74 -10.76 -6.60
CA ALA A 125 3.49 -11.91 -7.12
C ALA A 125 4.88 -12.10 -6.48
N LEU A 126 5.39 -11.09 -5.78
CA LEU A 126 6.74 -11.05 -5.23
C LEU A 126 6.73 -10.47 -3.81
N GLY A 127 7.71 -10.82 -2.99
CA GLY A 127 8.00 -10.15 -1.73
C GLY A 127 7.80 -10.98 -0.47
N LEU A 128 8.26 -10.41 0.62
CA LEU A 128 8.19 -10.94 1.99
C LEU A 128 7.95 -9.80 3.00
N PRO A 129 7.38 -10.08 4.17
CA PRO A 129 7.19 -9.08 5.22
C PRO A 129 8.46 -8.33 5.63
N GLU A 130 9.60 -9.00 5.61
CA GLU A 130 10.90 -8.47 6.04
C GLU A 130 11.41 -7.32 5.17
N GLN A 131 10.96 -7.22 3.92
CA GLN A 131 11.39 -6.13 3.01
C GLN A 131 10.95 -4.75 3.50
N ASP A 132 9.87 -4.68 4.27
CA ASP A 132 9.25 -3.44 4.71
C ASP A 132 9.71 -3.01 6.12
N ILE A 133 10.78 -3.60 6.63
CA ILE A 133 11.29 -3.33 7.98
C ILE A 133 11.46 -1.84 8.28
N ARG A 134 11.77 -1.03 7.27
CA ARG A 134 11.92 0.41 7.43
C ARG A 134 10.60 1.12 7.72
N PHE A 135 9.50 0.74 7.07
CA PHE A 135 8.17 1.25 7.39
C PHE A 135 7.80 0.85 8.82
N ILE A 136 8.02 -0.41 9.16
CA ILE A 136 7.71 -0.99 10.46
C ILE A 136 8.47 -0.28 11.58
N GLU A 137 9.80 -0.09 11.43
CA GLU A 137 10.60 0.69 12.39
C GLU A 137 10.07 2.11 12.59
N ASN A 138 9.71 2.79 11.48
CA ASN A 138 9.21 4.15 11.54
C ASN A 138 7.87 4.24 12.27
N PHE A 139 6.94 3.30 12.05
CA PHE A 139 5.66 3.25 12.76
C PHE A 139 5.85 2.98 14.24
N ILE A 140 6.66 1.99 14.60
CA ILE A 140 6.95 1.64 16.00
C ILE A 140 7.62 2.81 16.73
N ALA A 141 8.61 3.46 16.08
CA ALA A 141 9.28 4.63 16.66
C ALA A 141 8.34 5.84 16.80
N ALA A 142 7.31 5.92 15.96
CA ALA A 142 6.38 7.05 15.96
C ALA A 142 5.33 6.98 17.07
N ALA A 143 4.83 5.80 17.43
CA ALA A 143 3.67 5.65 18.31
C ALA A 143 3.62 4.33 19.11
N ASP A 144 4.74 3.66 19.31
CA ASP A 144 4.82 2.41 20.07
C ASP A 144 3.76 1.37 19.65
N CYS A 145 3.56 1.16 18.35
CA CYS A 145 2.56 0.21 17.84
C CYS A 145 3.08 -1.23 17.79
N THR A 146 2.17 -2.20 17.81
CA THR A 146 2.45 -3.58 17.40
C THR A 146 2.10 -3.72 15.93
N VAL A 147 3.05 -4.20 15.10
CA VAL A 147 2.84 -4.42 13.67
C VAL A 147 2.78 -5.92 13.41
N ILE A 148 1.73 -6.36 12.72
CA ILE A 148 1.59 -7.73 12.21
C ILE A 148 1.74 -7.66 10.68
N ALA A 149 2.68 -8.42 10.12
CA ALA A 149 2.92 -8.46 8.69
C ALA A 149 2.76 -9.91 8.19
N PRO A 150 1.68 -10.22 7.44
CA PRO A 150 1.43 -11.56 6.92
C PRO A 150 2.33 -11.87 5.73
N ASP A 151 2.91 -13.07 5.71
CA ASP A 151 3.52 -13.63 4.52
C ASP A 151 2.43 -14.28 3.65
N TYR A 152 1.57 -13.42 3.09
CA TYR A 152 0.43 -13.84 2.29
C TYR A 152 0.86 -14.61 1.04
N ARG A 153 0.01 -15.52 0.56
CA ARG A 153 0.25 -16.31 -0.66
C ARG A 153 0.44 -15.40 -1.86
N LYS A 154 1.51 -15.65 -2.62
CA LYS A 154 1.81 -14.91 -3.84
C LYS A 154 1.00 -15.44 -5.01
N SER A 155 0.64 -14.57 -5.94
CA SER A 155 -0.16 -14.94 -7.11
C SER A 155 0.52 -15.94 -8.06
N VAL A 156 1.84 -16.09 -7.99
CA VAL A 156 2.59 -17.15 -8.69
C VAL A 156 2.35 -18.54 -8.09
N ASP A 157 1.88 -18.62 -6.85
CA ASP A 157 1.57 -19.88 -6.16
C ASP A 157 0.05 -20.10 -6.07
N ALA A 158 -0.72 -19.02 -5.82
CA ALA A 158 -2.17 -19.05 -5.71
C ALA A 158 -2.78 -17.69 -6.09
N PRO A 159 -3.63 -17.61 -7.11
CA PRO A 159 -4.30 -16.37 -7.51
C PRO A 159 -5.33 -15.91 -6.45
N TYR A 160 -5.99 -14.79 -6.73
CA TYR A 160 -7.14 -14.34 -5.95
C TYR A 160 -8.17 -15.50 -5.75
N PRO A 161 -8.73 -15.67 -4.54
CA PRO A 161 -8.70 -14.75 -3.38
C PRO A 161 -7.59 -15.01 -2.35
N ALA A 162 -6.62 -15.87 -2.64
CA ALA A 162 -5.68 -16.41 -1.65
C ALA A 162 -4.97 -15.35 -0.78
N ALA A 163 -4.43 -14.31 -1.39
CA ALA A 163 -3.75 -13.24 -0.66
C ALA A 163 -4.70 -12.45 0.25
N LEU A 164 -5.91 -12.17 -0.21
CA LEU A 164 -6.92 -11.45 0.58
C LEU A 164 -7.39 -12.29 1.78
N GLU A 165 -7.62 -13.59 1.59
CA GLU A 165 -7.99 -14.51 2.66
C GLU A 165 -6.90 -14.59 3.74
N ASP A 166 -5.65 -14.67 3.33
CA ASP A 166 -4.50 -14.66 4.26
C ASP A 166 -4.44 -13.35 5.07
N CYS A 167 -4.65 -12.20 4.41
CA CYS A 167 -4.67 -10.90 5.08
C CYS A 167 -5.87 -10.77 6.02
N TYR A 168 -7.03 -11.30 5.65
CA TYR A 168 -8.21 -11.30 6.51
C TYR A 168 -8.03 -12.20 7.73
N ALA A 169 -7.47 -13.40 7.55
CA ALA A 169 -7.14 -14.30 8.66
C ALA A 169 -6.15 -13.63 9.63
N ALA A 170 -5.14 -12.90 9.11
CA ALA A 170 -4.21 -12.14 9.93
C ALA A 170 -4.88 -10.98 10.68
N LEU A 171 -5.88 -10.31 10.09
CA LEU A 171 -6.65 -9.25 10.74
C LEU A 171 -7.51 -9.80 11.88
N LEU A 172 -8.20 -10.92 11.66
CA LEU A 172 -8.96 -11.61 12.71
C LEU A 172 -8.05 -12.09 13.83
N TRP A 173 -6.90 -12.70 13.49
CA TRP A 173 -5.91 -13.09 14.49
C TRP A 173 -5.40 -11.89 15.30
N MET A 174 -5.14 -10.75 14.68
CA MET A 174 -4.75 -9.52 15.39
C MET A 174 -5.84 -9.08 16.38
N ARG A 175 -7.11 -9.07 15.98
CA ARG A 175 -8.26 -8.78 16.84
C ARG A 175 -8.29 -9.70 18.06
N ASP A 176 -8.18 -11.01 17.82
CA ASP A 176 -8.30 -12.04 18.87
C ASP A 176 -7.11 -12.06 19.84
N ASN A 177 -5.97 -11.52 19.42
CA ASN A 177 -4.74 -11.45 20.21
C ASN A 177 -4.42 -10.05 20.75
N CYS A 178 -5.36 -9.12 20.71
CA CYS A 178 -5.17 -7.75 21.20
C CYS A 178 -4.61 -7.70 22.61
N LYS A 179 -5.17 -8.48 23.56
CA LYS A 179 -4.73 -8.53 24.96
C LYS A 179 -3.29 -9.02 25.11
N LYS A 180 -2.90 -10.05 24.35
CA LYS A 180 -1.53 -10.62 24.37
C LYS A 180 -0.48 -9.58 24.01
N TYR A 181 -0.78 -8.74 23.01
CA TYR A 181 0.15 -7.77 22.44
C TYR A 181 -0.04 -6.34 22.94
N GLY A 182 -0.95 -6.11 23.90
CA GLY A 182 -1.26 -4.78 24.42
C GLY A 182 -1.94 -3.87 23.40
N ILE A 183 -2.58 -4.45 22.39
CA ILE A 183 -3.29 -3.70 21.34
C ILE A 183 -4.65 -3.23 21.87
N ARG A 184 -4.99 -1.97 21.63
CA ARG A 184 -6.34 -1.45 21.85
C ARG A 184 -7.28 -2.03 20.80
N SER A 185 -8.30 -2.75 21.22
CA SER A 185 -9.25 -3.40 20.31
C SER A 185 -9.99 -2.41 19.40
N ASP A 186 -10.18 -1.18 19.84
CA ASP A 186 -10.80 -0.09 19.06
C ASP A 186 -9.82 0.66 18.13
N GLN A 187 -8.56 0.23 18.08
CA GLN A 187 -7.53 0.82 17.21
C GLN A 187 -6.77 -0.24 16.40
N LEU A 188 -7.51 -0.99 15.57
CA LEU A 188 -6.93 -1.86 14.56
C LEU A 188 -6.80 -1.06 13.26
N PHE A 189 -5.56 -0.86 12.84
CA PHE A 189 -5.20 -0.15 11.60
C PHE A 189 -4.73 -1.14 10.55
N VAL A 190 -4.92 -0.81 9.29
CA VAL A 190 -4.38 -1.58 8.17
C VAL A 190 -3.60 -0.66 7.23
N GLY A 191 -2.58 -1.20 6.60
CA GLY A 191 -1.80 -0.46 5.61
C GLY A 191 -0.95 -1.37 4.75
N GLY A 192 -0.36 -0.79 3.74
CA GLY A 192 0.57 -1.48 2.85
C GLY A 192 0.96 -0.59 1.69
N ASP A 193 1.99 -1.00 0.98
CA ASP A 193 2.52 -0.31 -0.17
C ASP A 193 2.22 -1.06 -1.47
N SER A 194 1.95 -0.37 -2.57
CA SER A 194 1.78 -0.95 -3.90
C SER A 194 0.65 -2.02 -3.92
N ALA A 195 0.96 -3.26 -4.25
CA ALA A 195 0.02 -4.39 -4.13
C ALA A 195 -0.48 -4.58 -2.69
N GLY A 196 0.38 -4.40 -1.68
CA GLY A 196 -0.03 -4.38 -0.27
C GLY A 196 -0.99 -3.22 0.04
N GLY A 197 -0.82 -2.08 -0.61
CA GLY A 197 -1.78 -0.98 -0.58
C GLY A 197 -3.12 -1.36 -1.21
N GLY A 198 -3.09 -2.11 -2.32
CA GLY A 198 -4.27 -2.71 -2.93
C GLY A 198 -4.99 -3.67 -1.98
N LEU A 199 -4.22 -4.57 -1.31
CA LEU A 199 -4.77 -5.46 -0.28
C LEU A 199 -5.35 -4.68 0.91
N ALA A 200 -4.75 -3.57 1.33
CA ALA A 200 -5.28 -2.75 2.42
C ALA A 200 -6.63 -2.13 2.07
N ALA A 201 -6.79 -1.62 0.84
CA ALA A 201 -8.07 -1.11 0.33
C ALA A 201 -9.12 -2.22 0.19
N ALA A 202 -8.73 -3.37 -0.40
CA ALA A 202 -9.59 -4.55 -0.54
C ALA A 202 -10.05 -5.10 0.82
N LEU A 203 -9.12 -5.22 1.76
CA LEU A 203 -9.40 -5.70 3.11
C LEU A 203 -10.34 -4.78 3.86
N SER A 204 -10.25 -3.47 3.66
CA SER A 204 -11.16 -2.50 4.28
C SER A 204 -12.58 -2.64 3.76
N LEU A 205 -12.78 -2.85 2.45
CA LEU A 205 -14.07 -3.18 1.86
C LEU A 205 -14.60 -4.51 2.42
N TYR A 206 -13.77 -5.55 2.35
CA TYR A 206 -14.15 -6.89 2.77
C TYR A 206 -14.51 -6.99 4.26
N ALA A 207 -13.73 -6.36 5.14
CA ALA A 207 -13.99 -6.35 6.58
C ALA A 207 -15.27 -5.58 6.93
N ARG A 208 -15.54 -4.43 6.25
CA ARG A 208 -16.81 -3.69 6.37
C ARG A 208 -17.98 -4.58 6.07
N ASP A 209 -17.95 -5.28 4.94
CA ASP A 209 -19.08 -6.06 4.43
C ASP A 209 -19.30 -7.37 5.21
N LYS A 210 -18.23 -7.94 5.77
CA LYS A 210 -18.30 -9.09 6.69
C LYS A 210 -18.83 -8.71 8.08
N GLY A 211 -18.55 -7.50 8.55
CA GLY A 211 -19.01 -7.03 9.86
C GLY A 211 -18.42 -7.76 11.07
N GLU A 212 -17.37 -8.56 10.89
CA GLU A 212 -16.75 -9.37 11.96
C GLU A 212 -15.62 -8.62 12.69
N VAL A 213 -15.02 -7.62 12.05
CA VAL A 213 -13.92 -6.82 12.59
C VAL A 213 -13.98 -5.40 12.05
N SER A 214 -13.80 -4.42 12.93
CA SER A 214 -13.78 -3.01 12.57
C SER A 214 -12.37 -2.51 12.40
N ILE A 215 -12.10 -1.81 11.28
CA ILE A 215 -10.84 -1.14 10.99
C ILE A 215 -11.02 0.35 11.31
N ALA A 216 -10.16 0.91 12.16
CA ALA A 216 -10.24 2.30 12.60
C ALA A 216 -9.52 3.28 11.65
N PHE A 217 -8.56 2.80 10.84
CA PHE A 217 -7.77 3.62 9.92
C PHE A 217 -7.10 2.76 8.85
N GLN A 218 -6.96 3.30 7.62
CA GLN A 218 -6.25 2.62 6.54
C GLN A 218 -5.20 3.49 5.85
N MET A 219 -4.10 2.86 5.42
CA MET A 219 -2.98 3.49 4.72
C MET A 219 -2.62 2.73 3.43
N PRO A 220 -3.47 2.76 2.38
CA PRO A 220 -3.14 2.19 1.08
C PRO A 220 -2.18 3.13 0.32
N LEU A 221 -0.86 2.87 0.39
CA LEU A 221 0.15 3.72 -0.24
C LEU A 221 0.32 3.36 -1.72
N TYR A 222 0.23 4.36 -2.61
CA TYR A 222 0.29 4.17 -4.08
C TYR A 222 -0.32 2.84 -4.53
N PRO A 223 -1.61 2.59 -4.18
CA PRO A 223 -2.17 1.26 -4.21
C PRO A 223 -2.44 0.76 -5.63
N MET A 224 -2.17 -0.52 -5.88
CA MET A 224 -2.55 -1.24 -7.08
C MET A 224 -4.00 -1.71 -6.94
N ILE A 225 -4.98 -1.03 -7.58
CA ILE A 225 -6.42 -1.21 -7.31
C ILE A 225 -7.31 -1.34 -8.55
N ASP A 226 -6.81 -1.05 -9.76
CA ASP A 226 -7.60 -1.12 -11.00
C ASP A 226 -6.97 -2.06 -12.03
N ASP A 227 -7.53 -3.26 -12.14
CA ASP A 227 -7.09 -4.30 -13.08
C ASP A 227 -7.33 -3.96 -14.55
N ARG A 228 -8.24 -3.02 -14.83
CA ARG A 228 -8.66 -2.66 -16.19
C ARG A 228 -7.61 -1.84 -16.93
N MET A 229 -6.68 -1.22 -16.22
CA MET A 229 -5.62 -0.36 -16.77
C MET A 229 -6.16 0.68 -17.78
N ILE A 230 -7.29 1.31 -17.46
CA ILE A 230 -8.01 2.22 -18.37
C ILE A 230 -7.63 3.70 -18.21
N THR A 231 -6.83 4.01 -17.18
CA THR A 231 -6.42 5.39 -16.91
C THR A 231 -5.25 5.82 -17.81
N GLU A 232 -5.09 7.12 -18.02
CA GLU A 232 -3.96 7.66 -18.78
C GLU A 232 -2.61 7.23 -18.18
N SER A 233 -2.46 7.30 -16.85
CA SER A 233 -1.22 6.94 -16.20
C SER A 233 -0.89 5.45 -16.24
N SER A 234 -1.88 4.58 -16.38
CA SER A 234 -1.67 3.12 -16.41
C SER A 234 -1.35 2.58 -17.80
N GLN A 235 -1.68 3.35 -18.87
CA GLN A 235 -1.47 2.93 -20.26
C GLN A 235 -0.09 3.35 -20.76
N ASP A 236 0.62 2.41 -21.41
CA ASP A 236 1.93 2.63 -22.06
C ASP A 236 3.00 3.35 -21.19
N ASN A 237 2.83 3.33 -19.87
CA ASN A 237 3.74 3.95 -18.92
C ASN A 237 5.02 3.11 -18.78
N ASP A 238 6.18 3.71 -19.01
CA ASP A 238 7.50 3.09 -18.90
C ASP A 238 8.32 3.61 -17.72
N ALA A 239 7.67 4.11 -16.66
CA ALA A 239 8.34 4.64 -15.48
C ALA A 239 9.31 3.62 -14.85
N PRO A 240 10.37 4.10 -14.15
CA PRO A 240 11.23 3.23 -13.36
C PRO A 240 10.46 2.48 -12.27
N VAL A 241 10.96 1.34 -11.82
CA VAL A 241 10.44 0.44 -10.78
C VAL A 241 9.20 -0.32 -11.23
N TRP A 242 8.12 0.37 -11.58
CA TRP A 242 6.87 -0.22 -12.01
C TRP A 242 6.36 0.45 -13.28
N ASN A 243 5.98 -0.35 -14.26
CA ASN A 243 5.55 0.09 -15.57
C ASN A 243 4.31 -0.69 -16.02
N SER A 244 3.69 -0.29 -17.13
CA SER A 244 2.47 -0.93 -17.64
C SER A 244 2.65 -2.42 -17.95
N LYS A 245 3.83 -2.86 -18.38
CA LYS A 245 4.10 -4.30 -18.65
C LYS A 245 4.12 -5.12 -17.37
N SER A 246 4.80 -4.63 -16.34
CA SER A 246 4.83 -5.26 -15.02
C SER A 246 3.42 -5.28 -14.41
N ASN A 247 2.67 -4.19 -14.58
CA ASN A 247 1.31 -4.08 -14.10
C ASN A 247 0.38 -5.11 -14.75
N LEU A 248 0.45 -5.23 -16.07
CA LEU A 248 -0.32 -6.20 -16.85
C LEU A 248 -0.05 -7.64 -16.40
N LEU A 249 1.23 -8.05 -16.34
CA LEU A 249 1.60 -9.39 -15.91
C LEU A 249 1.09 -9.70 -14.49
N SER A 250 1.25 -8.73 -13.59
CA SER A 250 0.84 -8.92 -12.19
C SER A 250 -0.67 -9.06 -12.03
N TRP A 251 -1.47 -8.29 -12.77
CA TRP A 251 -2.91 -8.46 -12.78
C TRP A 251 -3.35 -9.80 -13.39
N GLN A 252 -2.67 -10.25 -14.46
CA GLN A 252 -2.93 -11.56 -15.05
C GLN A 252 -2.67 -12.70 -14.06
N LEU A 253 -1.54 -12.65 -13.34
CA LEU A 253 -1.20 -13.65 -12.32
C LEU A 253 -2.16 -13.58 -11.12
N TYR A 254 -2.50 -12.36 -10.66
CA TYR A 254 -3.34 -12.19 -9.48
C TYR A 254 -4.78 -12.61 -9.70
N LEU A 255 -5.35 -12.30 -10.85
CA LEU A 255 -6.75 -12.63 -11.17
C LEU A 255 -6.92 -14.02 -11.79
N GLY A 256 -5.86 -14.59 -12.38
CA GLY A 256 -5.96 -15.88 -13.07
C GLY A 256 -7.07 -15.88 -14.12
N GLU A 257 -8.00 -16.81 -14.03
CA GLU A 257 -9.14 -16.94 -14.96
C GLU A 257 -10.12 -15.77 -14.93
N LEU A 258 -10.12 -14.96 -13.86
CA LEU A 258 -10.97 -13.77 -13.78
C LEU A 258 -10.41 -12.60 -14.63
N TYR A 259 -9.13 -12.66 -15.04
CA TYR A 259 -8.52 -11.56 -15.76
C TYR A 259 -9.23 -11.28 -17.09
N GLY A 260 -9.58 -10.01 -17.32
CA GLY A 260 -10.27 -9.58 -18.53
C GLY A 260 -11.79 -9.85 -18.54
N SER A 261 -12.34 -10.42 -17.46
CA SER A 261 -13.77 -10.62 -17.33
C SER A 261 -14.47 -9.42 -16.68
N ASP A 262 -15.78 -9.28 -16.90
CA ASP A 262 -16.62 -8.29 -16.22
C ASP A 262 -16.92 -8.69 -14.76
N ASN A 263 -16.66 -9.94 -14.40
CA ASN A 263 -16.99 -10.53 -13.10
C ASN A 263 -15.86 -10.40 -12.06
N VAL A 264 -14.84 -9.57 -12.29
CA VAL A 264 -13.79 -9.32 -11.29
C VAL A 264 -14.43 -8.67 -10.07
N PRO A 265 -14.35 -9.30 -8.88
CA PRO A 265 -14.93 -8.75 -7.66
C PRO A 265 -14.23 -7.46 -7.20
N GLU A 266 -14.97 -6.59 -6.52
CA GLU A 266 -14.41 -5.37 -5.92
C GLU A 266 -13.35 -5.64 -4.84
N TYR A 267 -13.39 -6.80 -4.22
CA TYR A 267 -12.36 -7.23 -3.27
C TYR A 267 -11.07 -7.73 -3.95
N ALA A 268 -11.09 -8.01 -5.24
CA ALA A 268 -9.90 -8.26 -6.04
C ALA A 268 -9.33 -6.95 -6.61
N ALA A 269 -10.21 -6.06 -7.04
CA ALA A 269 -9.86 -4.78 -7.65
C ALA A 269 -10.71 -3.64 -7.05
N PRO A 270 -10.25 -3.01 -5.96
CA PRO A 270 -11.01 -2.01 -5.20
C PRO A 270 -11.56 -0.83 -6.02
N ALA A 271 -10.96 -0.49 -7.14
CA ALA A 271 -11.48 0.55 -8.04
C ALA A 271 -12.81 0.17 -8.73
N ARG A 272 -13.20 -1.10 -8.70
CA ARG A 272 -14.49 -1.59 -9.21
C ARG A 272 -15.65 -1.43 -8.20
N ALA A 273 -15.34 -1.15 -6.92
CA ALA A 273 -16.37 -0.96 -5.91
C ALA A 273 -17.32 0.17 -6.30
N LYS A 274 -18.59 -0.03 -6.03
CA LYS A 274 -19.65 0.97 -6.28
C LYS A 274 -19.95 1.80 -5.04
N ASP A 275 -19.71 1.25 -3.86
CA ASP A 275 -19.97 1.87 -2.57
C ASP A 275 -18.70 1.93 -1.71
N TYR A 276 -18.33 3.15 -1.32
CA TYR A 276 -17.19 3.45 -0.43
C TYR A 276 -17.66 4.02 0.91
N THR A 277 -18.94 3.99 1.20
CA THR A 277 -19.48 4.47 2.49
C THR A 277 -18.95 3.63 3.65
N ASP A 278 -18.84 4.24 4.80
CA ASP A 278 -18.41 3.62 6.05
C ASP A 278 -17.00 2.97 6.03
N LEU A 279 -16.19 3.29 5.02
CA LEU A 279 -14.79 2.90 5.03
C LEU A 279 -13.97 3.71 6.04
N PRO A 280 -12.84 3.14 6.53
CA PRO A 280 -12.01 3.82 7.52
C PRO A 280 -11.44 5.14 6.99
N PRO A 281 -11.20 6.15 7.85
CA PRO A 281 -10.38 7.30 7.50
C PRO A 281 -9.08 6.84 6.84
N THR A 282 -8.69 7.53 5.75
CA THR A 282 -7.66 7.05 4.81
C THR A 282 -6.50 8.03 4.70
N LEU A 283 -5.27 7.53 4.76
CA LEU A 283 -4.08 8.26 4.33
C LEU A 283 -3.46 7.55 3.13
N THR A 284 -3.18 8.29 2.08
CA THR A 284 -2.50 7.76 0.90
C THR A 284 -1.64 8.83 0.22
N TYR A 285 -0.69 8.38 -0.57
CA TYR A 285 0.07 9.22 -1.50
C TYR A 285 0.46 8.42 -2.72
N VAL A 286 0.85 9.12 -3.79
CA VAL A 286 1.24 8.50 -5.04
C VAL A 286 2.27 9.37 -5.77
N GLY A 287 3.14 8.76 -6.57
CA GLY A 287 4.06 9.44 -7.47
C GLY A 287 3.33 10.02 -8.68
N GLY A 288 3.82 11.16 -9.19
CA GLY A 288 3.14 11.87 -10.28
C GLY A 288 3.39 11.29 -11.68
N ILE A 289 4.31 10.32 -11.83
CA ILE A 289 4.67 9.72 -13.12
C ILE A 289 4.56 8.19 -13.12
N GLU A 290 3.96 7.60 -12.09
CA GLU A 290 3.76 6.16 -11.97
C GLU A 290 2.41 5.69 -12.54
N PRO A 291 2.26 4.41 -12.90
CA PRO A 291 1.00 3.86 -13.43
C PRO A 291 -0.21 4.04 -12.52
N PHE A 292 -0.04 4.00 -11.22
CA PHE A 292 -1.14 4.05 -10.23
C PHE A 292 -1.62 5.47 -9.89
N ARG A 293 -1.05 6.51 -10.52
CA ARG A 293 -1.41 7.92 -10.24
C ARG A 293 -2.90 8.17 -10.33
N ASP A 294 -3.49 7.87 -11.47
CA ASP A 294 -4.87 8.29 -11.76
C ASP A 294 -5.90 7.43 -11.03
N GLU A 295 -5.65 6.12 -10.91
CA GLU A 295 -6.52 5.24 -10.13
C GLU A 295 -6.51 5.60 -8.65
N THR A 296 -5.35 6.00 -8.09
CA THR A 296 -5.26 6.50 -6.71
C THR A 296 -6.01 7.82 -6.54
N ILE A 297 -5.90 8.76 -7.50
CA ILE A 297 -6.64 10.02 -7.45
C ILE A 297 -8.15 9.77 -7.51
N GLU A 298 -8.60 8.89 -8.39
CA GLU A 298 -10.02 8.54 -8.51
C GLU A 298 -10.54 7.86 -7.24
N PHE A 299 -9.78 6.91 -6.68
CA PHE A 299 -10.10 6.27 -5.41
C PHE A 299 -10.28 7.30 -4.29
N VAL A 300 -9.34 8.25 -4.16
CA VAL A 300 -9.43 9.35 -3.19
C VAL A 300 -10.68 10.20 -3.39
N ASN A 301 -11.04 10.51 -4.64
CA ASN A 301 -12.23 11.29 -4.96
C ASN A 301 -13.52 10.56 -4.56
N ARG A 302 -13.60 9.26 -4.85
CA ARG A 302 -14.74 8.41 -4.47
C ARG A 302 -14.88 8.27 -2.95
N LEU A 303 -13.78 8.02 -2.23
CA LEU A 303 -13.78 8.01 -0.77
C LEU A 303 -14.35 9.31 -0.19
N LYS A 304 -13.88 10.46 -0.69
CA LYS A 304 -14.38 11.78 -0.25
C LYS A 304 -15.85 11.98 -0.57
N ALA A 305 -16.29 11.61 -1.78
CA ALA A 305 -17.69 11.68 -2.19
C ALA A 305 -18.61 10.82 -1.30
N SER A 306 -18.08 9.71 -0.76
CA SER A 306 -18.77 8.84 0.21
C SER A 306 -18.62 9.28 1.67
N GLY A 307 -18.10 10.49 1.93
CA GLY A 307 -17.98 11.04 3.28
C GLY A 307 -16.78 10.55 4.10
N VAL A 308 -15.88 9.75 3.51
CA VAL A 308 -14.68 9.25 4.18
C VAL A 308 -13.65 10.37 4.32
N LYS A 309 -13.05 10.49 5.51
CA LYS A 309 -11.94 11.43 5.75
C LYS A 309 -10.69 10.95 5.04
N VAL A 310 -10.10 11.77 4.15
CA VAL A 310 -8.92 11.38 3.38
C VAL A 310 -7.80 12.42 3.50
N SER A 311 -6.60 11.96 3.87
CA SER A 311 -5.35 12.70 3.71
C SER A 311 -4.61 12.18 2.49
N PHE A 312 -4.39 13.03 1.49
CA PHE A 312 -3.79 12.64 0.22
C PHE A 312 -2.66 13.57 -0.20
N LYS A 313 -1.59 13.00 -0.78
CA LYS A 313 -0.49 13.78 -1.34
C LYS A 313 0.01 13.20 -2.68
N LEU A 314 0.01 14.03 -3.71
CA LEU A 314 0.64 13.73 -5.00
C LEU A 314 2.09 14.25 -5.01
N PHE A 315 3.06 13.37 -5.23
CA PHE A 315 4.47 13.71 -5.33
C PHE A 315 4.89 13.85 -6.80
N LYS A 316 4.82 15.07 -7.34
CA LYS A 316 5.12 15.38 -8.74
C LYS A 316 6.52 14.93 -9.15
N GLY A 317 6.64 14.30 -10.32
CA GLY A 317 7.90 13.82 -10.88
C GLY A 317 8.52 12.62 -10.16
N CYS A 318 7.76 11.95 -9.29
CA CYS A 318 8.19 10.74 -8.60
C CYS A 318 7.61 9.51 -9.28
N TYR A 319 8.43 8.50 -9.49
CA TYR A 319 8.04 7.17 -9.95
C TYR A 319 7.58 6.29 -8.78
N HIS A 320 7.07 5.11 -9.07
CA HIS A 320 6.55 4.17 -8.07
C HIS A 320 7.60 3.76 -7.02
N GLY A 321 7.25 3.71 -5.75
CA GLY A 321 8.15 3.31 -4.67
C GLY A 321 9.39 4.22 -4.49
N PHE A 322 9.32 5.48 -4.93
CA PHE A 322 10.44 6.43 -4.85
C PHE A 322 10.96 6.64 -3.42
N ASP A 323 10.11 6.52 -2.45
CA ASP A 323 10.38 6.64 -1.02
C ASP A 323 11.14 5.43 -0.46
N ILE A 324 10.94 4.24 -1.04
CA ILE A 324 11.70 3.01 -0.76
C ILE A 324 13.04 3.04 -1.51
N MET A 325 13.01 3.36 -2.80
CA MET A 325 14.20 3.33 -3.68
C MET A 325 15.18 4.47 -3.41
N SER A 326 14.68 5.61 -2.93
CA SER A 326 15.50 6.80 -2.66
C SER A 326 15.12 7.44 -1.31
N PRO A 327 15.18 6.69 -0.20
CA PRO A 327 14.66 7.12 1.09
C PRO A 327 15.38 8.33 1.68
N ASN A 328 16.63 8.55 1.30
CA ASN A 328 17.46 9.65 1.79
C ASN A 328 17.36 10.93 0.93
N SER A 329 16.67 10.87 -0.22
CA SER A 329 16.35 12.03 -1.04
C SER A 329 15.43 12.99 -0.27
N LYS A 330 15.41 14.27 -0.67
CA LYS A 330 14.51 15.26 -0.07
C LYS A 330 13.05 14.82 -0.19
N VAL A 331 12.65 14.29 -1.34
CA VAL A 331 11.27 13.84 -1.57
C VAL A 331 10.95 12.53 -0.85
N GLY A 332 11.88 11.58 -0.73
CA GLY A 332 11.71 10.35 0.05
C GLY A 332 11.51 10.65 1.55
N LYS A 333 12.33 11.56 2.10
CA LYS A 333 12.13 12.06 3.48
C LYS A 333 10.79 12.75 3.65
N ALA A 334 10.37 13.57 2.68
CA ALA A 334 9.08 14.27 2.73
C ALA A 334 7.87 13.31 2.63
N ALA A 335 8.01 12.16 1.94
CA ALA A 335 7.00 11.12 1.92
C ALA A 335 6.91 10.40 3.26
N THR A 336 8.05 9.99 3.81
CA THR A 336 8.13 9.39 5.16
C THR A 336 7.55 10.33 6.23
N GLU A 337 7.91 11.61 6.20
CA GLU A 337 7.38 12.60 7.14
C GLU A 337 5.85 12.78 7.01
N PHE A 338 5.33 12.83 5.78
CA PHE A 338 3.89 12.89 5.54
C PHE A 338 3.17 11.66 6.12
N LEU A 339 3.68 10.46 5.84
CA LEU A 339 3.14 9.20 6.36
C LEU A 339 3.14 9.17 7.89
N ILE A 340 4.28 9.43 8.50
CA ILE A 340 4.45 9.31 9.96
C ILE A 340 3.65 10.37 10.71
N ARG A 341 3.59 11.60 10.21
CA ARG A 341 2.75 12.64 10.80
C ARG A 341 1.27 12.27 10.74
N GLY A 342 0.80 11.73 9.61
CA GLY A 342 -0.58 11.28 9.47
C GLY A 342 -0.90 10.06 10.32
N PHE A 343 0.05 9.13 10.47
CA PHE A 343 -0.08 7.99 11.37
C PHE A 343 -0.21 8.40 12.83
N LYS A 344 0.65 9.31 13.32
CA LYS A 344 0.55 9.87 14.68
C LYS A 344 -0.81 10.51 14.93
N PHE A 345 -1.26 11.33 13.98
CA PHE A 345 -2.59 11.95 14.07
C PHE A 345 -3.70 10.89 14.15
N ALA A 346 -3.60 9.81 13.35
CA ALA A 346 -4.59 8.74 13.38
C ALA A 346 -4.62 8.01 14.72
N VAL A 347 -3.46 7.74 15.33
CA VAL A 347 -3.34 7.14 16.66
C VAL A 347 -4.03 7.96 17.74
N GLU A 348 -3.96 9.27 17.64
CA GLU A 348 -4.61 10.19 18.60
C GLU A 348 -6.13 10.32 18.39
N ASN A 349 -6.58 10.26 17.11
CA ASN A 349 -7.92 10.73 16.75
C ASN A 349 -8.88 9.67 16.24
N PHE A 350 -8.41 8.49 15.79
CA PHE A 350 -9.29 7.49 15.18
C PHE A 350 -9.42 6.23 16.02
N ARG A 351 -10.66 5.92 16.33
CA ARG A 351 -11.08 4.70 17.04
C ARG A 351 -12.36 4.17 16.41
N ARG A 352 -12.52 2.86 16.42
CA ARG A 352 -13.74 2.22 15.97
C ARG A 352 -14.02 1.00 16.85
N LYS A 353 -15.17 1.00 17.53
CA LYS A 353 -15.58 -0.10 18.39
C LYS A 353 -15.70 -1.38 17.58
N GLN A 354 -15.26 -2.50 18.12
CA GLN A 354 -15.46 -3.81 17.52
C GLN A 354 -16.93 -4.22 17.60
N PRO A 355 -17.42 -5.03 16.62
CA PRO A 355 -18.78 -5.54 16.59
C PRO A 355 -19.18 -6.29 17.86
#